data_5b734cbf4b251b715338936858c2021f
#
_entry.id   5b734cbf4b251b715338936858c2021f
#
_cell.length_a   1.000
_cell.length_b   1.000
_cell.length_c   1.000
_cell.angle_alpha   90.00
_cell.angle_beta   90.00
_cell.angle_gamma   90.00
#
_symmetry.space_group_name_H-M   'P 1'
#
loop_
_entity.id
_entity.type
_entity.pdbx_description
1 polymer ?
#
loop_
_entity_poly.entity_id
_entity_poly.type
_entity_poly.pdbx_seq_one_letter_code
_entity_poly.pdbx_strand_id
1 'polypeptide(L)'
;AARQDRDDAHPPSQDHGALSMPPPPKVDVKGGSPVTFGEVGFVRGKLSADGTLTASHPLFAGVQIPVRWRGDDFAFEHTFSVDQLKGKLPVPGLTIDDASLTLFFGTRGLGADGSISFTIAGLGAGILTVTVKQQGAQGPELSATGTLTADRKLFDLATVGIGYSTSKGFFGSGTLGITNPEKIKGIKSASLKASYAESLFTATGSVDPDIPGLKSAALSVTYGKDTLQITGKLGIDEKVPGV
;
A
#
# COMPACT_ATOMS: atom_id res chain seq x y z
N ALA A 1 46.15 73.15 -37.82
CA ALA A 1 44.95 72.34 -37.55
C ALA A 1 45.40 70.94 -37.10
N ALA A 2 45.48 70.72 -35.83
CA ALA A 2 45.79 69.44 -35.23
C ALA A 2 44.47 68.82 -34.70
N ARG A 3 44.14 67.67 -35.22
CA ARG A 3 43.05 66.83 -34.69
C ARG A 3 43.59 66.02 -33.51
N GLN A 4 42.95 66.16 -32.34
CA GLN A 4 43.13 65.30 -31.18
C GLN A 4 42.28 64.06 -31.38
N ASP A 5 42.92 62.90 -31.50
CA ASP A 5 42.30 61.59 -31.31
C ASP A 5 41.99 61.41 -29.82
N ARG A 6 40.72 61.19 -29.50
CA ARG A 6 40.31 60.78 -28.20
C ARG A 6 40.27 59.24 -28.23
N ASP A 7 41.20 58.63 -27.50
CA ASP A 7 41.15 57.21 -27.12
C ASP A 7 39.96 56.97 -26.13
N ASP A 8 38.93 56.35 -26.62
CA ASP A 8 37.84 55.80 -25.79
C ASP A 8 38.34 54.49 -25.15
N ALA A 9 38.91 54.60 -23.97
CA ALA A 9 39.24 53.45 -23.15
C ALA A 9 37.93 52.82 -22.65
N HIS A 10 37.58 51.67 -23.21
CA HIS A 10 36.54 50.80 -22.69
C HIS A 10 36.98 50.27 -21.31
N PRO A 11 36.13 50.37 -20.23
CA PRO A 11 36.46 49.76 -18.98
C PRO A 11 36.39 48.23 -19.13
N PRO A 12 37.27 47.48 -18.46
CA PRO A 12 37.26 46.03 -18.51
C PRO A 12 35.92 45.49 -17.95
N SER A 13 35.26 44.63 -18.72
CA SER A 13 34.11 43.89 -18.29
C SER A 13 34.47 43.13 -17.02
N GLN A 14 33.83 43.46 -15.91
CA GLN A 14 33.91 42.70 -14.69
C GLN A 14 33.27 41.33 -14.96
N ASP A 15 34.12 40.33 -15.07
CA ASP A 15 33.75 38.95 -15.05
C ASP A 15 33.11 38.64 -13.67
N HIS A 16 31.78 38.71 -13.62
CA HIS A 16 31.04 38.26 -12.43
C HIS A 16 31.21 36.76 -12.36
N GLY A 17 32.27 36.32 -11.70
CA GLY A 17 32.51 34.94 -11.39
C GLY A 17 31.21 34.31 -10.88
N ALA A 18 30.69 33.32 -11.60
CA ALA A 18 29.55 32.56 -11.21
C ALA A 18 29.81 32.03 -9.79
N LEU A 19 29.13 32.59 -8.79
CA LEU A 19 29.12 32.05 -7.45
C LEU A 19 28.57 30.63 -7.54
N SER A 20 29.50 29.66 -7.52
CA SER A 20 29.16 28.27 -7.38
C SER A 20 28.41 28.07 -6.05
N MET A 21 27.09 27.99 -6.11
CA MET A 21 26.31 27.71 -4.93
C MET A 21 26.68 26.31 -4.43
N PRO A 22 26.84 26.13 -3.11
CA PRO A 22 27.04 24.80 -2.54
C PRO A 22 25.85 23.90 -2.92
N PRO A 23 26.07 22.57 -3.06
CA PRO A 23 25.00 21.65 -3.37
C PRO A 23 23.85 21.80 -2.36
N PRO A 24 22.59 21.70 -2.81
CA PRO A 24 21.45 21.91 -1.95
C PRO A 24 21.49 20.99 -0.73
N PRO A 25 21.09 21.49 0.44
CA PRO A 25 21.13 20.71 1.66
C PRO A 25 20.18 19.48 1.54
N LYS A 26 20.70 18.32 1.88
CA LYS A 26 19.88 17.14 2.10
C LYS A 26 19.29 17.23 3.51
N VAL A 27 17.98 17.23 3.61
CA VAL A 27 17.26 17.24 4.88
C VAL A 27 16.62 15.87 5.06
N ASP A 28 17.04 15.14 6.07
CA ASP A 28 16.38 13.89 6.46
C ASP A 28 15.09 14.23 7.21
N VAL A 29 13.96 13.91 6.62
CA VAL A 29 12.68 13.99 7.31
C VAL A 29 12.58 12.83 8.30
N LYS A 30 12.11 13.12 9.51
CA LYS A 30 11.90 12.11 10.56
C LYS A 30 11.09 10.92 9.99
N GLY A 31 11.71 9.77 9.84
CA GLY A 31 11.12 8.60 9.17
C GLY A 31 11.97 8.04 8.02
N GLY A 32 13.16 8.60 7.77
CA GLY A 32 14.15 8.04 6.84
C GLY A 32 13.89 8.29 5.34
N SER A 33 12.96 9.20 5.00
CA SER A 33 12.73 9.60 3.61
C SER A 33 13.58 10.83 3.28
N PRO A 34 14.61 10.70 2.42
CA PRO A 34 15.46 11.83 2.08
C PRO A 34 14.70 12.84 1.20
N VAL A 35 14.81 14.12 1.53
CA VAL A 35 14.38 15.23 0.69
C VAL A 35 15.59 15.84 0.02
N THR A 36 15.54 15.96 -1.29
CA THR A 36 16.54 16.69 -2.07
C THR A 36 15.91 17.97 -2.59
N PHE A 37 16.44 19.10 -2.16
CA PHE A 37 16.02 20.41 -2.67
C PHE A 37 16.78 20.75 -3.93
N GLY A 38 16.11 21.40 -4.89
CA GLY A 38 16.70 22.02 -6.07
C GLY A 38 17.22 23.41 -5.75
N GLU A 39 16.81 24.40 -6.53
CA GLU A 39 17.18 25.79 -6.30
C GLU A 39 16.54 26.33 -5.02
N VAL A 40 17.37 26.95 -4.19
CA VAL A 40 16.94 27.63 -2.98
C VAL A 40 16.97 29.12 -3.23
N GLY A 41 15.87 29.81 -3.00
CA GLY A 41 15.73 31.22 -3.22
C GLY A 41 15.02 31.94 -2.09
N PHE A 42 14.84 33.25 -2.25
CA PHE A 42 14.04 34.05 -1.32
C PHE A 42 12.87 34.69 -2.06
N VAL A 43 11.67 34.44 -1.57
CA VAL A 43 10.45 35.06 -2.07
C VAL A 43 9.87 35.93 -0.97
N ARG A 44 9.77 37.25 -1.21
CA ARG A 44 9.28 38.23 -0.21
C ARG A 44 10.02 38.13 1.13
N GLY A 45 11.34 37.94 1.10
CA GLY A 45 12.18 37.84 2.31
C GLY A 45 12.09 36.52 3.08
N LYS A 46 11.34 35.52 2.58
CA LYS A 46 11.25 34.17 3.16
C LYS A 46 11.95 33.15 2.27
N LEU A 47 12.61 32.19 2.91
CA LEU A 47 13.24 31.07 2.22
C LEU A 47 12.22 30.31 1.38
N SER A 48 12.59 29.95 0.16
CA SER A 48 11.74 29.22 -0.79
C SER A 48 12.58 28.18 -1.50
N ALA A 49 12.12 26.95 -1.51
CA ALA A 49 12.76 25.85 -2.22
C ALA A 49 11.72 24.87 -2.75
N ASP A 50 11.93 24.36 -3.94
CA ASP A 50 11.21 23.22 -4.48
C ASP A 50 12.15 22.03 -4.45
N GLY A 51 11.62 20.84 -4.17
CA GLY A 51 12.44 19.65 -4.00
C GLY A 51 11.68 18.37 -4.30
N THR A 52 12.33 17.26 -4.04
CA THR A 52 11.77 15.92 -4.22
C THR A 52 11.99 15.10 -2.97
N LEU A 53 10.93 14.54 -2.44
CA LEU A 53 10.92 13.53 -1.39
C LEU A 53 10.92 12.15 -2.03
N THR A 54 11.92 11.33 -1.71
CA THR A 54 11.91 9.91 -2.11
C THR A 54 11.23 9.08 -1.02
N ALA A 55 10.08 8.52 -1.32
CA ALA A 55 9.31 7.76 -0.34
C ALA A 55 10.05 6.47 0.05
N SER A 56 10.23 6.23 1.35
CA SER A 56 10.85 5.02 1.91
C SER A 56 9.83 4.00 2.41
N HIS A 57 8.57 4.40 2.56
CA HIS A 57 7.51 3.51 3.02
C HIS A 57 7.29 2.35 2.02
N PRO A 58 7.16 1.08 2.46
CA PRO A 58 7.06 -0.10 1.58
C PRO A 58 6.03 0.01 0.46
N LEU A 59 4.86 0.58 0.74
CA LEU A 59 3.80 0.78 -0.27
C LEU A 59 4.16 1.83 -1.34
N PHE A 60 5.07 2.75 -1.04
CA PHE A 60 5.42 3.87 -1.91
C PHE A 60 6.92 3.92 -2.21
N ALA A 61 7.67 2.88 -1.85
CA ALA A 61 9.12 2.85 -1.95
C ALA A 61 9.62 3.24 -3.34
N GLY A 62 10.52 4.21 -3.39
CA GLY A 62 11.13 4.72 -4.61
C GLY A 62 10.27 5.72 -5.40
N VAL A 63 9.03 6.01 -4.97
CA VAL A 63 8.23 7.07 -5.59
C VAL A 63 8.80 8.43 -5.21
N GLN A 64 8.98 9.28 -6.21
CA GLN A 64 9.45 10.65 -6.03
C GLN A 64 8.27 11.59 -5.95
N ILE A 65 8.16 12.29 -4.82
CA ILE A 65 7.05 13.18 -4.49
C ILE A 65 7.57 14.62 -4.54
N PRO A 66 7.03 15.49 -5.41
CA PRO A 66 7.38 16.90 -5.42
C PRO A 66 7.04 17.55 -4.07
N VAL A 67 7.98 18.28 -3.51
CA VAL A 67 7.78 19.00 -2.25
C VAL A 67 8.05 20.47 -2.43
N ARG A 68 7.39 21.29 -1.62
CA ARG A 68 7.50 22.73 -1.66
C ARG A 68 7.76 23.29 -0.27
N TRP A 69 8.75 24.13 -0.14
CA TRP A 69 9.04 24.87 1.08
C TRP A 69 8.88 26.37 0.83
N ARG A 70 8.10 27.06 1.63
CA ARG A 70 7.86 28.49 1.57
C ARG A 70 7.86 29.10 2.98
N GLY A 71 8.99 29.66 3.42
CA GLY A 71 9.17 30.17 4.78
C GLY A 71 9.08 29.06 5.83
N ASP A 72 8.03 29.09 6.63
CA ASP A 72 7.79 28.10 7.69
C ASP A 72 6.87 26.96 7.23
N ASP A 73 6.38 27.02 5.98
CA ASP A 73 5.45 26.06 5.43
C ASP A 73 6.16 25.06 4.51
N PHE A 74 6.08 23.78 4.88
CA PHE A 74 6.52 22.65 4.06
C PHE A 74 5.29 21.86 3.62
N ALA A 75 5.12 21.69 2.33
CA ALA A 75 3.94 21.04 1.78
C ALA A 75 4.28 20.12 0.61
N PHE A 76 3.50 19.07 0.46
CA PHE A 76 3.43 18.26 -0.74
C PHE A 76 2.01 17.75 -0.97
N GLU A 77 1.71 17.43 -2.20
CA GLU A 77 0.54 16.70 -2.64
C GLU A 77 0.95 15.84 -3.84
N HIS A 78 0.63 14.55 -3.79
CA HIS A 78 0.98 13.62 -4.85
C HIS A 78 -0.12 12.58 -5.02
N THR A 79 -0.64 12.48 -6.23
CA THR A 79 -1.60 11.43 -6.61
C THR A 79 -0.84 10.29 -7.28
N PHE A 80 -0.99 9.09 -6.74
CA PHE A 80 -0.33 7.89 -7.25
C PHE A 80 -1.06 7.35 -8.47
N SER A 81 -0.29 6.99 -9.49
CA SER A 81 -0.79 6.22 -10.61
C SER A 81 -0.76 4.71 -10.33
N VAL A 82 -1.53 3.95 -11.12
CA VAL A 82 -1.51 2.47 -11.06
C VAL A 82 -0.10 1.92 -11.21
N ASP A 83 0.69 2.44 -12.15
CA ASP A 83 2.05 1.97 -12.40
C ASP A 83 3.00 2.18 -11.22
N GLN A 84 2.83 3.25 -10.46
CA GLN A 84 3.63 3.53 -9.27
C GLN A 84 3.31 2.57 -8.11
N LEU A 85 2.12 2.01 -8.07
CA LEU A 85 1.64 1.08 -7.03
C LEU A 85 1.76 -0.38 -7.44
N LYS A 86 1.94 -0.67 -8.72
CA LYS A 86 2.04 -2.02 -9.26
C LYS A 86 3.19 -2.80 -8.62
N GLY A 87 2.90 -3.99 -8.12
CA GLY A 87 3.87 -4.86 -7.46
C GLY A 87 4.32 -4.40 -6.07
N LYS A 88 3.74 -3.32 -5.52
CA LYS A 88 4.09 -2.83 -4.18
C LYS A 88 3.31 -3.53 -3.06
N LEU A 89 2.18 -4.11 -3.36
CA LEU A 89 1.42 -4.93 -2.41
C LEU A 89 1.93 -6.37 -2.47
N PRO A 90 2.48 -6.93 -1.37
CA PRO A 90 3.08 -8.27 -1.37
C PRO A 90 2.00 -9.36 -1.24
N VAL A 91 0.98 -9.30 -2.09
CA VAL A 91 -0.09 -10.30 -2.15
C VAL A 91 0.04 -11.08 -3.46
N PRO A 92 0.32 -12.39 -3.41
CA PRO A 92 0.42 -13.21 -4.61
C PRO A 92 -0.85 -13.17 -5.45
N GLY A 93 -0.69 -12.96 -6.77
CA GLY A 93 -1.81 -12.92 -7.70
C GLY A 93 -2.66 -11.65 -7.66
N LEU A 94 -2.27 -10.65 -6.87
CA LEU A 94 -2.94 -9.35 -6.83
C LEU A 94 -2.51 -8.48 -8.02
N THR A 95 -3.51 -7.94 -8.72
CA THR A 95 -3.35 -6.93 -9.77
C THR A 95 -4.07 -5.66 -9.34
N ILE A 96 -3.42 -4.51 -9.45
CA ILE A 96 -4.06 -3.21 -9.26
C ILE A 96 -4.72 -2.82 -10.57
N ASP A 97 -6.03 -2.61 -10.53
CA ASP A 97 -6.86 -2.30 -11.70
C ASP A 97 -7.01 -0.78 -11.88
N ASP A 98 -7.19 -0.06 -10.76
CA ASP A 98 -7.32 1.39 -10.73
C ASP A 98 -6.78 1.94 -9.40
N ALA A 99 -6.36 3.22 -9.40
CA ALA A 99 -5.88 3.91 -8.22
C ALA A 99 -6.22 5.39 -8.29
N SER A 100 -6.89 5.87 -7.26
CA SER A 100 -7.14 7.30 -7.00
C SER A 100 -6.68 7.63 -5.58
N LEU A 101 -5.39 7.45 -5.31
CA LEU A 101 -4.80 7.67 -3.99
C LEU A 101 -3.96 8.95 -4.03
N THR A 102 -4.31 9.92 -3.20
CA THR A 102 -3.55 11.15 -2.99
C THR A 102 -2.97 11.18 -1.58
N LEU A 103 -1.66 11.37 -1.50
CA LEU A 103 -0.96 11.62 -0.24
C LEU A 103 -0.61 13.10 -0.19
N PHE A 104 -0.88 13.74 0.94
CA PHE A 104 -0.60 15.16 1.11
C PHE A 104 -0.03 15.48 2.50
N PHE A 105 0.74 16.55 2.56
CA PHE A 105 1.25 17.14 3.79
C PHE A 105 1.20 18.66 3.69
N GLY A 106 0.89 19.33 4.79
CA GLY A 106 0.84 20.78 4.86
C GLY A 106 0.39 21.25 6.23
N THR A 107 -0.25 22.40 6.29
CA THR A 107 -0.74 23.01 7.54
C THR A 107 -1.70 22.13 8.33
N ARG A 108 -2.35 21.18 7.67
CA ARG A 108 -3.24 20.18 8.28
C ARG A 108 -2.53 18.89 8.71
N GLY A 109 -1.19 18.83 8.59
CA GLY A 109 -0.41 17.62 8.83
C GLY A 109 -0.40 16.67 7.64
N LEU A 110 0.06 15.43 7.87
CA LEU A 110 0.07 14.36 6.88
C LEU A 110 -1.33 13.77 6.74
N GLY A 111 -1.79 13.62 5.51
CA GLY A 111 -3.07 13.00 5.18
C GLY A 111 -2.96 12.10 3.96
N ALA A 112 -3.93 11.22 3.81
CA ALA A 112 -4.16 10.45 2.59
C ALA A 112 -5.66 10.37 2.33
N ASP A 113 -6.02 10.39 1.06
CA ASP A 113 -7.39 10.26 0.60
C ASP A 113 -7.41 9.48 -0.70
N GLY A 114 -8.37 8.57 -0.82
CA GLY A 114 -8.57 7.81 -2.03
C GLY A 114 -8.69 6.32 -1.84
N SER A 115 -8.71 5.62 -2.96
CA SER A 115 -8.92 4.19 -3.02
C SER A 115 -8.06 3.53 -4.09
N ILE A 116 -7.86 2.23 -3.91
CA ILE A 116 -7.17 1.34 -4.85
C ILE A 116 -8.11 0.19 -5.17
N SER A 117 -8.48 0.04 -6.43
CA SER A 117 -9.22 -1.13 -6.91
C SER A 117 -8.24 -2.22 -7.35
N PHE A 118 -8.53 -3.46 -7.01
CA PHE A 118 -7.65 -4.57 -7.29
C PHE A 118 -8.43 -5.85 -7.59
N THR A 119 -7.78 -6.76 -8.29
CA THR A 119 -8.24 -8.13 -8.53
C THR A 119 -7.23 -9.12 -7.97
N ILE A 120 -7.70 -10.18 -7.31
CA ILE A 120 -6.88 -11.33 -6.92
C ILE A 120 -7.29 -12.51 -7.81
N ALA A 121 -6.34 -13.03 -8.57
CA ALA A 121 -6.57 -14.13 -9.52
C ALA A 121 -7.19 -15.35 -8.83
N GLY A 122 -8.32 -15.84 -9.37
CA GLY A 122 -9.05 -16.99 -8.83
C GLY A 122 -9.86 -16.71 -7.56
N LEU A 123 -9.87 -15.47 -7.06
CA LEU A 123 -10.62 -15.14 -5.83
C LEU A 123 -11.69 -14.06 -6.07
N GLY A 124 -11.37 -12.95 -6.72
CA GLY A 124 -12.32 -11.89 -7.00
C GLY A 124 -11.69 -10.51 -7.05
N ALA A 125 -12.54 -9.49 -7.07
CA ALA A 125 -12.16 -8.08 -7.13
C ALA A 125 -12.48 -7.36 -5.82
N GLY A 126 -11.72 -6.31 -5.51
CA GLY A 126 -11.89 -5.56 -4.27
C GLY A 126 -11.48 -4.09 -4.37
N ILE A 127 -11.75 -3.37 -3.30
CA ILE A 127 -11.38 -1.96 -3.14
C ILE A 127 -10.71 -1.79 -1.77
N LEU A 128 -9.55 -1.12 -1.75
CA LEU A 128 -8.87 -0.64 -0.55
C LEU A 128 -9.12 0.86 -0.42
N THR A 129 -9.57 1.30 0.74
CA THR A 129 -9.62 2.72 1.12
C THR A 129 -8.42 3.02 2.01
N VAL A 130 -7.65 4.04 1.65
CA VAL A 130 -6.46 4.47 2.38
C VAL A 130 -6.80 5.67 3.24
N THR A 131 -6.33 5.65 4.49
CA THR A 131 -6.50 6.74 5.45
C THR A 131 -5.22 6.96 6.26
N VAL A 132 -5.01 8.18 6.72
CA VAL A 132 -3.96 8.50 7.68
C VAL A 132 -4.61 8.93 8.98
N LYS A 133 -4.20 8.31 10.09
CA LYS A 133 -4.60 8.69 11.45
C LYS A 133 -3.42 9.32 12.15
N GLN A 134 -3.64 10.48 12.76
CA GLN A 134 -2.66 11.11 13.64
C GLN A 134 -2.70 10.40 15.01
N GLN A 135 -1.58 9.77 15.41
CA GLN A 135 -1.49 9.06 16.69
C GLN A 135 -0.65 9.83 17.72
N GLY A 136 -0.93 11.11 17.90
CA GLY A 136 -0.27 11.94 18.93
C GLY A 136 1.26 11.89 18.81
N ALA A 137 1.94 11.52 19.91
CA ALA A 137 3.41 11.49 19.97
C ALA A 137 4.07 10.40 19.12
N GLN A 138 3.33 9.40 18.68
CA GLN A 138 3.85 8.31 17.85
C GLN A 138 3.92 8.68 16.35
N GLY A 139 3.34 9.82 15.99
CA GLY A 139 3.30 10.29 14.60
C GLY A 139 2.11 9.73 13.81
N PRO A 140 2.06 10.00 12.50
CA PRO A 140 0.97 9.56 11.65
C PRO A 140 1.04 8.06 11.37
N GLU A 141 -0.10 7.38 11.45
CA GLU A 141 -0.26 5.99 11.04
C GLU A 141 -1.01 5.93 9.70
N LEU A 142 -0.37 5.36 8.69
CA LEU A 142 -1.02 5.00 7.43
C LEU A 142 -1.79 3.71 7.64
N SER A 143 -3.06 3.72 7.28
CA SER A 143 -3.95 2.57 7.33
C SER A 143 -4.69 2.42 6.01
N ALA A 144 -4.78 1.21 5.51
CA ALA A 144 -5.61 0.85 4.37
C ALA A 144 -6.52 -0.30 4.77
N THR A 145 -7.80 -0.16 4.50
CA THR A 145 -8.81 -1.19 4.77
C THR A 145 -9.69 -1.37 3.55
N GLY A 146 -10.13 -2.58 3.32
CA GLY A 146 -10.96 -2.85 2.16
C GLY A 146 -11.74 -4.13 2.24
N THR A 147 -12.54 -4.33 1.22
CA THR A 147 -13.36 -5.52 1.04
C THR A 147 -13.06 -6.14 -0.31
N LEU A 148 -13.19 -7.46 -0.38
CA LEU A 148 -13.10 -8.22 -1.62
C LEU A 148 -14.41 -8.94 -1.85
N THR A 149 -14.94 -8.78 -3.07
CA THR A 149 -16.10 -9.51 -3.54
C THR A 149 -15.61 -10.73 -4.30
N ALA A 150 -15.84 -11.91 -3.76
CA ALA A 150 -15.43 -13.18 -4.39
C ALA A 150 -16.29 -13.51 -5.62
N ASP A 151 -15.71 -14.28 -6.53
CA ASP A 151 -16.40 -14.75 -7.73
C ASP A 151 -17.59 -15.64 -7.35
N ARG A 152 -18.80 -15.17 -7.65
CA ARG A 152 -20.05 -15.89 -7.37
C ARG A 152 -20.20 -17.21 -8.13
N LYS A 153 -19.39 -17.44 -9.15
CA LYS A 153 -19.36 -18.74 -9.84
C LYS A 153 -18.83 -19.85 -8.95
N LEU A 154 -17.91 -19.51 -8.03
CA LEU A 154 -17.28 -20.47 -7.13
C LEU A 154 -17.90 -20.45 -5.74
N PHE A 155 -18.27 -19.26 -5.23
CA PHE A 155 -18.73 -19.09 -3.85
C PHE A 155 -20.11 -18.48 -3.79
N ASP A 156 -20.97 -18.97 -2.90
CA ASP A 156 -22.29 -18.37 -2.61
C ASP A 156 -22.18 -17.30 -1.53
N LEU A 157 -21.26 -17.52 -0.58
CA LEU A 157 -20.95 -16.61 0.49
C LEU A 157 -19.47 -16.24 0.40
N ALA A 158 -19.19 -14.96 0.44
CA ALA A 158 -17.83 -14.47 0.54
C ALA A 158 -17.81 -13.16 1.29
N THR A 159 -17.07 -13.13 2.39
CA THR A 159 -16.75 -11.91 3.12
C THR A 159 -15.25 -11.93 3.34
N VAL A 160 -14.53 -11.03 2.67
CA VAL A 160 -13.08 -10.92 2.80
C VAL A 160 -12.75 -9.48 3.10
N GLY A 161 -12.10 -9.26 4.24
CA GLY A 161 -11.50 -7.99 4.61
C GLY A 161 -9.99 -8.09 4.48
N ILE A 162 -9.38 -7.09 3.91
CA ILE A 162 -7.92 -6.94 3.86
C ILE A 162 -7.54 -5.58 4.37
N GLY A 163 -6.34 -5.44 4.91
CA GLY A 163 -5.87 -4.17 5.41
C GLY A 163 -4.36 -4.13 5.58
N TYR A 164 -3.89 -2.93 5.80
CA TYR A 164 -2.52 -2.62 6.12
C TYR A 164 -2.50 -1.52 7.17
N SER A 165 -1.57 -1.58 8.12
CA SER A 165 -1.21 -0.44 8.95
C SER A 165 0.29 -0.41 9.18
N THR A 166 0.85 0.78 9.42
CA THR A 166 2.28 0.93 9.70
C THR A 166 2.71 0.20 10.97
N SER A 167 1.80 0.06 11.92
CA SER A 167 2.06 -0.61 13.22
C SER A 167 1.95 -2.13 13.15
N LYS A 168 1.08 -2.68 12.29
CA LYS A 168 0.76 -4.12 12.24
C LYS A 168 1.19 -4.82 10.96
N GLY A 169 1.59 -4.05 9.93
CA GLY A 169 1.82 -4.58 8.59
C GLY A 169 0.52 -4.98 7.89
N PHE A 170 0.60 -5.97 6.99
CA PHE A 170 -0.57 -6.51 6.30
C PHE A 170 -1.36 -7.44 7.21
N PHE A 171 -2.69 -7.33 7.11
CA PHE A 171 -3.62 -8.24 7.76
C PHE A 171 -4.82 -8.49 6.87
N GLY A 172 -5.48 -9.60 7.08
CA GLY A 172 -6.69 -9.94 6.36
C GLY A 172 -7.46 -11.06 7.05
N SER A 173 -8.76 -11.09 6.83
CA SER A 173 -9.61 -12.18 7.28
C SER A 173 -10.76 -12.37 6.32
N GLY A 174 -11.25 -13.60 6.23
CA GLY A 174 -12.37 -13.87 5.34
C GLY A 174 -13.07 -15.16 5.65
N THR A 175 -14.30 -15.21 5.17
CA THR A 175 -15.11 -16.44 5.14
C THR A 175 -15.57 -16.64 3.71
N LEU A 176 -15.32 -17.83 3.18
CA LEU A 176 -15.81 -18.29 1.90
C LEU A 176 -16.73 -19.47 2.16
N GLY A 177 -17.85 -19.55 1.45
CA GLY A 177 -18.82 -20.63 1.63
C GLY A 177 -19.43 -21.08 0.31
N ILE A 178 -19.71 -22.37 0.22
CA ILE A 178 -20.50 -22.99 -0.83
C ILE A 178 -21.72 -23.57 -0.14
N THR A 179 -22.90 -23.05 -0.48
CA THR A 179 -24.18 -23.50 0.08
C THR A 179 -25.04 -24.20 -0.98
N ASN A 180 -24.70 -24.02 -2.26
CA ASN A 180 -25.40 -24.69 -3.35
C ASN A 180 -24.70 -26.02 -3.69
N PRO A 181 -25.37 -27.18 -3.47
CA PRO A 181 -24.80 -28.53 -3.72
C PRO A 181 -24.52 -28.79 -5.21
N GLU A 182 -25.10 -28.03 -6.12
CA GLU A 182 -24.89 -28.21 -7.56
C GLU A 182 -23.50 -27.70 -8.02
N LYS A 183 -22.85 -26.83 -7.23
CA LYS A 183 -21.57 -26.24 -7.61
C LYS A 183 -20.40 -27.22 -7.58
N ILE A 184 -20.40 -28.14 -6.63
CA ILE A 184 -19.35 -29.16 -6.50
C ILE A 184 -20.01 -30.52 -6.23
N LYS A 185 -19.89 -31.43 -7.19
CA LYS A 185 -20.42 -32.78 -7.05
C LYS A 185 -19.85 -33.51 -5.83
N GLY A 186 -20.71 -34.09 -5.00
CA GLY A 186 -20.33 -34.80 -3.78
C GLY A 186 -20.17 -33.93 -2.54
N ILE A 187 -20.53 -32.63 -2.61
CA ILE A 187 -20.50 -31.70 -1.48
C ILE A 187 -21.85 -31.04 -1.35
N LYS A 188 -22.46 -31.15 -0.16
CA LYS A 188 -23.69 -30.40 0.19
C LYS A 188 -23.41 -28.97 0.54
N SER A 189 -22.40 -28.78 1.36
CA SER A 189 -21.93 -27.44 1.74
C SER A 189 -20.47 -27.47 2.13
N ALA A 190 -19.80 -26.31 2.01
CA ALA A 190 -18.44 -26.11 2.49
C ALA A 190 -18.27 -24.72 3.04
N SER A 191 -17.42 -24.55 4.02
CA SER A 191 -17.01 -23.25 4.54
C SER A 191 -15.51 -23.21 4.77
N LEU A 192 -14.90 -22.07 4.52
CA LEU A 192 -13.51 -21.79 4.81
C LEU A 192 -13.43 -20.42 5.49
N LYS A 193 -12.83 -20.39 6.67
CA LYS A 193 -12.42 -19.16 7.36
C LYS A 193 -10.92 -19.07 7.33
N ALA A 194 -10.38 -17.92 6.94
CA ALA A 194 -8.96 -17.69 6.92
C ALA A 194 -8.65 -16.32 7.53
N SER A 195 -7.50 -16.22 8.17
CA SER A 195 -6.96 -14.95 8.66
C SER A 195 -5.45 -14.90 8.48
N TYR A 196 -4.94 -13.71 8.29
CA TYR A 196 -3.53 -13.39 8.24
C TYR A 196 -3.27 -12.15 9.07
N ALA A 197 -2.39 -12.24 10.06
CA ALA A 197 -1.96 -11.12 10.87
C ALA A 197 -0.59 -11.43 11.47
N GLU A 198 0.27 -10.43 11.62
CA GLU A 198 1.60 -10.54 12.25
C GLU A 198 2.44 -11.73 11.69
N SER A 199 2.40 -11.91 10.37
CA SER A 199 3.05 -13.01 9.66
C SER A 199 2.53 -14.41 10.02
N LEU A 200 1.39 -14.51 10.67
CA LEU A 200 0.71 -15.76 10.98
C LEU A 200 -0.53 -15.92 10.09
N PHE A 201 -0.56 -16.97 9.32
CA PHE A 201 -1.73 -17.39 8.55
C PHE A 201 -2.45 -18.54 9.28
N THR A 202 -3.74 -18.42 9.42
CA THR A 202 -4.60 -19.48 9.95
C THR A 202 -5.77 -19.70 9.00
N ALA A 203 -6.13 -20.96 8.78
CA ALA A 203 -7.31 -21.31 8.02
C ALA A 203 -8.02 -22.51 8.66
N THR A 204 -9.34 -22.45 8.73
CA THR A 204 -10.19 -23.55 9.17
C THR A 204 -11.30 -23.75 8.14
N GLY A 205 -11.46 -25.00 7.71
CA GLY A 205 -12.48 -25.39 6.74
C GLY A 205 -13.34 -26.53 7.25
N SER A 206 -14.59 -26.55 6.82
CA SER A 206 -15.51 -27.67 7.04
C SER A 206 -16.23 -27.97 5.74
N VAL A 207 -16.50 -29.26 5.54
CA VAL A 207 -17.25 -29.77 4.39
C VAL A 207 -18.33 -30.70 4.93
N ASP A 208 -19.56 -30.56 4.42
CA ASP A 208 -20.63 -31.51 4.54
C ASP A 208 -20.69 -32.30 3.23
N PRO A 209 -20.17 -33.53 3.21
CA PRO A 209 -20.10 -34.34 2.01
C PRO A 209 -21.46 -34.93 1.64
N ASP A 210 -21.73 -35.07 0.34
CA ASP A 210 -22.82 -35.86 -0.21
C ASP A 210 -22.30 -37.22 -0.71
N ILE A 211 -21.58 -37.90 0.16
CA ILE A 211 -20.94 -39.18 -0.12
C ILE A 211 -21.45 -40.21 0.93
N PRO A 212 -22.02 -41.32 0.50
CA PRO A 212 -22.48 -42.36 1.44
C PRO A 212 -21.37 -42.80 2.41
N GLY A 213 -21.66 -42.81 3.69
CA GLY A 213 -20.72 -43.19 4.74
C GLY A 213 -19.85 -42.06 5.29
N LEU A 214 -19.85 -40.89 4.69
CA LEU A 214 -19.16 -39.71 5.24
C LEU A 214 -20.18 -38.71 5.80
N LYS A 215 -19.97 -38.32 7.05
CA LYS A 215 -20.84 -37.39 7.78
C LYS A 215 -20.31 -35.97 7.81
N SER A 216 -19.01 -35.81 7.93
CA SER A 216 -18.36 -34.50 7.97
C SER A 216 -16.88 -34.61 7.70
N ALA A 217 -16.28 -33.54 7.22
CA ALA A 217 -14.84 -33.37 7.16
C ALA A 217 -14.47 -31.97 7.64
N ALA A 218 -13.39 -31.86 8.39
CA ALA A 218 -12.85 -30.58 8.83
C ALA A 218 -11.33 -30.55 8.68
N LEU A 219 -10.81 -29.39 8.31
CA LEU A 219 -9.39 -29.14 8.14
C LEU A 219 -9.02 -27.85 8.86
N SER A 220 -7.91 -27.87 9.58
CA SER A 220 -7.29 -26.68 10.17
C SER A 220 -5.85 -26.57 9.70
N VAL A 221 -5.46 -25.41 9.26
CA VAL A 221 -4.10 -25.08 8.80
C VAL A 221 -3.62 -23.86 9.56
N THR A 222 -2.42 -23.96 10.10
CA THR A 222 -1.71 -22.83 10.70
C THR A 222 -0.32 -22.77 10.09
N TYR A 223 0.07 -21.61 9.56
CA TYR A 223 1.39 -21.39 8.99
C TYR A 223 1.96 -20.07 9.50
N GLY A 224 3.15 -20.13 10.08
CA GLY A 224 3.87 -18.96 10.56
C GLY A 224 5.18 -19.37 11.25
N LYS A 225 6.14 -18.45 11.30
CA LYS A 225 7.48 -18.67 11.89
C LYS A 225 8.12 -19.96 11.36
N ASP A 226 8.03 -20.20 10.05
CA ASP A 226 8.55 -21.38 9.34
C ASP A 226 7.96 -22.73 9.78
N THR A 227 6.83 -22.69 10.47
CA THR A 227 6.12 -23.90 10.92
C THR A 227 4.79 -24.01 10.21
N LEU A 228 4.55 -25.17 9.60
CA LEU A 228 3.26 -25.58 9.03
C LEU A 228 2.63 -26.65 9.90
N GLN A 229 1.45 -26.39 10.44
CA GLN A 229 0.65 -27.35 11.18
C GLN A 229 -0.66 -27.58 10.45
N ILE A 230 -0.97 -28.85 10.17
CA ILE A 230 -2.21 -29.26 9.53
C ILE A 230 -2.89 -30.29 10.41
N THR A 231 -4.16 -30.07 10.71
CA THR A 231 -5.00 -31.03 11.48
C THR A 231 -6.27 -31.28 10.70
N GLY A 232 -6.57 -32.56 10.47
CA GLY A 232 -7.79 -33.01 9.81
C GLY A 232 -8.66 -33.86 10.75
N LYS A 233 -9.98 -33.77 10.59
CA LYS A 233 -10.96 -34.60 11.23
C LYS A 233 -11.94 -35.12 10.19
N LEU A 234 -12.27 -36.41 10.25
CA LEU A 234 -13.25 -37.06 9.38
C LEU A 234 -14.33 -37.71 10.26
N GLY A 235 -15.56 -37.35 10.04
CA GLY A 235 -16.73 -38.00 10.65
C GLY A 235 -17.28 -39.07 9.72
N ILE A 236 -17.45 -40.25 10.24
CA ILE A 236 -18.00 -41.43 9.52
C ILE A 236 -19.41 -41.66 10.03
N ASP A 237 -20.35 -42.08 9.15
CA ASP A 237 -21.70 -42.45 9.52
C ASP A 237 -21.68 -43.84 10.19
N GLU A 238 -22.36 -43.98 11.32
CA GLU A 238 -22.50 -45.25 12.04
C GLU A 238 -23.17 -46.39 11.23
N LYS A 239 -23.79 -45.99 10.10
CA LYS A 239 -24.47 -46.95 9.19
C LYS A 239 -23.58 -47.53 8.13
N VAL A 240 -22.28 -47.24 8.14
CA VAL A 240 -21.34 -47.84 7.17
C VAL A 240 -21.09 -49.31 7.57
N PRO A 241 -21.50 -50.30 6.74
CA PRO A 241 -21.25 -51.70 7.06
C PRO A 241 -19.74 -51.97 7.17
N GLY A 242 -19.28 -52.49 8.29
CA GLY A 242 -17.88 -52.90 8.52
C GLY A 242 -16.99 -51.82 9.13
N VAL A 243 -17.54 -50.75 9.66
CA VAL A 243 -16.81 -49.73 10.45
C VAL A 243 -17.29 -49.76 11.88
#